data_05284a850a4d3e2bb9ebac2d55164001
#
_entry.id   05284a850a4d3e2bb9ebac2d55164001
#
_cell.length_a   1.000
_cell.length_b   1.000
_cell.length_c   1.000
_cell.angle_alpha   90.00
_cell.angle_beta   90.00
_cell.angle_gamma   90.00
#
_symmetry.space_group_name_H-M   'P 1'
#
loop_
_entity.id
_entity.type
_entity.pdbx_description
1 polymer ?
#
loop_
_entity_poly.entity_id
_entity_poly.type
_entity_poly.pdbx_seq_one_letter_code
_entity_poly.pdbx_strand_id
1 'polypeptide(L)'
;MKKIRDFAVLLAFGLACMPASAFETSAKQAVIMDFETGEVLFAKNAFEPSYPASMTKMMTAYMVFERLKDGRLQLDDTFTVSENAWRKGGAASGSSTMFLNIDEQVTVDELLKGVIIQSANDGCMVIAEG
;
A
#
# COMPACT_ATOMS: atom_id res chain seq x y z
N MET A 1 23.11 -31.01 -50.13
CA MET A 1 22.19 -31.33 -49.01
C MET A 1 22.76 -30.98 -47.65
N LYS A 2 24.04 -31.22 -47.33
CA LYS A 2 24.66 -30.86 -46.05
C LYS A 2 24.62 -29.33 -45.75
N LYS A 3 24.93 -28.47 -46.69
CA LYS A 3 24.98 -27.00 -46.54
C LYS A 3 23.60 -26.38 -46.23
N ILE A 4 22.50 -26.94 -46.73
CA ILE A 4 21.12 -26.45 -46.44
C ILE A 4 20.71 -26.81 -45.03
N ARG A 5 21.14 -27.98 -44.55
CA ARG A 5 20.84 -28.42 -43.15
C ARG A 5 21.57 -27.56 -42.11
N ASP A 6 22.82 -27.19 -42.41
CA ASP A 6 23.65 -26.37 -41.53
C ASP A 6 23.11 -24.92 -41.47
N PHE A 7 22.59 -24.42 -42.60
CA PHE A 7 21.94 -23.10 -42.66
C PHE A 7 20.60 -23.05 -41.90
N ALA A 8 19.80 -24.12 -41.98
CA ALA A 8 18.54 -24.25 -41.27
C ALA A 8 18.74 -24.35 -39.72
N VAL A 9 19.81 -25.00 -39.27
CA VAL A 9 20.19 -25.09 -37.85
C VAL A 9 20.64 -23.73 -37.31
N LEU A 10 21.40 -22.96 -38.07
CA LEU A 10 21.80 -21.60 -37.71
C LEU A 10 20.60 -20.64 -37.66
N LEU A 11 19.63 -20.76 -38.57
CA LEU A 11 18.40 -19.96 -38.55
C LEU A 11 17.50 -20.30 -37.36
N ALA A 12 17.40 -21.57 -36.99
CA ALA A 12 16.62 -22.03 -35.82
C ALA A 12 17.23 -21.55 -34.49
N PHE A 13 18.57 -21.44 -34.41
CA PHE A 13 19.24 -20.93 -33.19
C PHE A 13 19.11 -19.41 -33.05
N GLY A 14 19.00 -18.69 -34.16
CA GLY A 14 18.80 -17.22 -34.18
C GLY A 14 17.39 -16.77 -33.73
N LEU A 15 16.37 -17.65 -33.90
CA LEU A 15 15.00 -17.34 -33.44
C LEU A 15 14.76 -17.61 -31.93
N ALA A 16 15.68 -18.29 -31.25
CA ALA A 16 15.54 -18.63 -29.84
C ALA A 16 15.93 -17.49 -28.86
N CYS A 17 16.54 -16.41 -29.35
CA CYS A 17 16.87 -15.23 -28.54
C CYS A 17 15.87 -14.10 -28.76
N MET A 18 14.56 -14.34 -28.55
CA MET A 18 13.63 -13.25 -28.32
C MET A 18 13.93 -12.67 -26.94
N PRO A 19 14.25 -11.35 -26.82
CA PRO A 19 14.37 -10.77 -25.50
C PRO A 19 13.03 -10.97 -24.77
N ALA A 20 13.07 -11.58 -23.60
CA ALA A 20 11.93 -11.60 -22.71
C ALA A 20 11.52 -10.14 -22.49
N SER A 21 10.25 -9.82 -22.71
CA SER A 21 9.73 -8.48 -22.48
C SER A 21 9.99 -8.15 -21.01
N ALA A 22 10.93 -7.23 -20.75
CA ALA A 22 11.23 -6.82 -19.40
C ALA A 22 9.97 -6.18 -18.79
N PHE A 23 9.66 -6.49 -17.56
CA PHE A 23 8.58 -5.83 -16.85
C PHE A 23 8.84 -4.32 -16.78
N GLU A 24 7.89 -3.52 -17.26
CA GLU A 24 7.97 -2.07 -17.23
C GLU A 24 6.85 -1.49 -16.35
N THR A 25 7.15 -0.40 -15.67
CA THR A 25 6.19 0.32 -14.83
C THR A 25 6.39 1.83 -14.94
N SER A 26 5.29 2.59 -14.92
CA SER A 26 5.29 4.04 -14.82
C SER A 26 5.61 4.57 -13.43
N ALA A 27 5.64 3.71 -12.41
CA ALA A 27 6.03 4.10 -11.06
C ALA A 27 7.44 4.68 -11.04
N LYS A 28 7.68 5.71 -10.21
CA LYS A 28 9.00 6.31 -10.04
C LYS A 28 9.96 5.36 -9.33
N GLN A 29 9.48 4.67 -8.31
CA GLN A 29 10.18 3.63 -7.56
C GLN A 29 9.34 2.35 -7.59
N ALA A 30 9.99 1.19 -7.76
CA ALA A 30 9.32 -0.10 -7.71
C ALA A 30 10.30 -1.22 -7.32
N VAL A 31 9.82 -2.17 -6.54
CA VAL A 31 10.51 -3.42 -6.21
C VAL A 31 9.52 -4.57 -6.31
N ILE A 32 9.92 -5.66 -6.96
CA ILE A 32 9.23 -6.94 -6.91
C ILE A 32 10.17 -7.93 -6.25
N MET A 33 9.69 -8.59 -5.23
CA MET A 33 10.46 -9.55 -4.45
C MET A 33 9.69 -10.86 -4.35
N ASP A 34 10.38 -11.97 -4.49
CA ASP A 34 9.82 -13.28 -4.18
C ASP A 34 9.57 -13.37 -2.66
N PHE A 35 8.34 -13.73 -2.29
CA PHE A 35 7.91 -13.72 -0.89
C PHE A 35 8.61 -14.81 -0.04
N GLU A 36 8.89 -15.96 -0.63
CA GLU A 36 9.46 -17.09 0.10
C GLU A 36 10.98 -16.99 0.24
N THR A 37 11.65 -16.57 -0.84
CA THR A 37 13.11 -16.55 -0.90
C THR A 37 13.72 -15.20 -0.53
N GLY A 38 12.95 -14.10 -0.64
CA GLY A 38 13.44 -12.73 -0.51
C GLY A 38 14.25 -12.25 -1.73
N GLU A 39 14.30 -13.03 -2.82
CA GLU A 39 15.00 -12.65 -4.04
C GLU A 39 14.33 -11.44 -4.71
N VAL A 40 15.12 -10.45 -5.10
CA VAL A 40 14.63 -9.27 -5.83
C VAL A 40 14.53 -9.61 -7.31
N LEU A 41 13.30 -9.77 -7.80
CA LEU A 41 12.99 -10.10 -9.19
C LEU A 41 13.01 -8.88 -10.11
N PHE A 42 12.72 -7.69 -9.56
CA PHE A 42 12.75 -6.42 -10.28
C PHE A 42 13.02 -5.28 -9.30
N ALA A 43 13.84 -4.31 -9.71
CA ALA A 43 14.13 -3.11 -8.93
C ALA A 43 14.27 -1.90 -9.87
N LYS A 44 13.51 -0.84 -9.58
CA LYS A 44 13.60 0.46 -10.23
C LYS A 44 13.71 1.53 -9.16
N ASN A 45 14.84 2.24 -9.12
CA ASN A 45 15.12 3.28 -8.12
C ASN A 45 14.80 2.83 -6.67
N ALA A 46 15.08 1.57 -6.35
CA ALA A 46 14.63 0.89 -5.15
C ALA A 46 15.15 1.52 -3.84
N PHE A 47 16.28 2.22 -3.92
CA PHE A 47 16.94 2.86 -2.75
C PHE A 47 16.78 4.38 -2.75
N GLU A 48 16.05 4.95 -3.71
CA GLU A 48 15.75 6.37 -3.67
C GLU A 48 14.68 6.67 -2.62
N PRO A 49 14.91 7.65 -1.73
CA PRO A 49 13.92 8.08 -0.76
C PRO A 49 12.61 8.53 -1.44
N SER A 50 11.48 8.08 -0.91
CA SER A 50 10.16 8.50 -1.35
C SER A 50 9.21 8.69 -0.17
N TYR A 51 8.16 9.48 -0.38
CA TYR A 51 7.11 9.62 0.63
C TYR A 51 6.25 8.36 0.67
N PRO A 52 6.00 7.78 1.86
CA PRO A 52 5.20 6.56 1.99
C PRO A 52 3.72 6.76 1.66
N ALA A 53 3.25 8.01 1.58
CA ALA A 53 1.84 8.32 1.33
C ALA A 53 0.91 7.52 2.25
N SER A 54 -0.15 6.90 1.72
CA SER A 54 -1.10 6.10 2.53
C SER A 54 -0.51 4.86 3.18
N MET A 55 0.69 4.41 2.81
CA MET A 55 1.38 3.34 3.55
C MET A 55 1.69 3.72 5.00
N THR A 56 1.77 5.03 5.32
CA THR A 56 1.86 5.52 6.71
C THR A 56 0.74 4.99 7.59
N LYS A 57 -0.45 4.75 7.05
CA LYS A 57 -1.61 4.23 7.77
C LYS A 57 -1.43 2.80 8.29
N MET A 58 -0.50 2.05 7.69
CA MET A 58 -0.10 0.74 8.21
C MET A 58 0.46 0.87 9.62
N MET A 59 1.23 1.93 9.91
CA MET A 59 1.74 2.20 11.26
C MET A 59 0.60 2.58 12.21
N THR A 60 -0.36 3.41 11.76
CA THR A 60 -1.54 3.74 12.57
C THR A 60 -2.31 2.47 12.96
N ALA A 61 -2.62 1.60 12.00
CA ALA A 61 -3.30 0.33 12.26
C ALA A 61 -2.49 -0.59 13.19
N TYR A 62 -1.16 -0.67 12.97
CA TYR A 62 -0.27 -1.46 13.81
C TYR A 62 -0.31 -0.99 15.27
N MET A 63 -0.25 0.31 15.52
CA MET A 63 -0.32 0.88 16.86
C MET A 63 -1.65 0.59 17.56
N VAL A 64 -2.76 0.59 16.82
CA VAL A 64 -4.08 0.18 17.36
C VAL A 64 -4.07 -1.31 17.70
N PHE A 65 -3.57 -2.17 16.82
CA PHE A 65 -3.48 -3.61 17.07
C PHE A 65 -2.63 -3.95 18.32
N GLU A 66 -1.52 -3.25 18.53
CA GLU A 66 -0.71 -3.43 19.73
C GLU A 66 -1.50 -3.05 21.01
N ARG A 67 -2.28 -1.95 20.97
CA ARG A 67 -3.13 -1.54 22.10
C ARG A 67 -4.31 -2.48 22.33
N LEU A 68 -4.91 -3.03 21.29
CA LEU A 68 -5.94 -4.06 21.39
C LEU A 68 -5.38 -5.35 22.02
N LYS A 69 -4.18 -5.76 21.59
CA LYS A 69 -3.50 -6.97 22.06
C LYS A 69 -3.14 -6.92 23.54
N ASP A 70 -2.70 -5.77 24.03
CA ASP A 70 -2.31 -5.59 25.45
C ASP A 70 -3.46 -5.11 26.35
N GLY A 71 -4.67 -4.98 25.80
CA GLY A 71 -5.88 -4.65 26.53
C GLY A 71 -6.04 -3.18 26.92
N ARG A 72 -5.18 -2.30 26.40
CA ARG A 72 -5.29 -0.83 26.60
C ARG A 72 -6.39 -0.19 25.76
N LEU A 73 -6.92 -0.91 24.80
CA LEU A 73 -7.99 -0.49 23.91
C LEU A 73 -8.92 -1.67 23.64
N GLN A 74 -10.21 -1.41 23.44
CA GLN A 74 -11.21 -2.38 23.03
C GLN A 74 -11.80 -1.97 21.69
N LEU A 75 -12.35 -2.91 20.92
CA LEU A 75 -12.95 -2.59 19.61
C LEU A 75 -14.22 -1.73 19.73
N ASP A 76 -14.92 -1.82 20.86
CA ASP A 76 -16.13 -1.06 21.19
C ASP A 76 -15.86 0.26 21.92
N ASP A 77 -14.60 0.55 22.27
CA ASP A 77 -14.22 1.89 22.72
C ASP A 77 -14.54 2.92 21.63
N THR A 78 -14.97 4.12 22.04
CA THR A 78 -15.35 5.19 21.11
C THR A 78 -14.41 6.39 21.24
N PHE A 79 -14.11 7.00 20.11
CA PHE A 79 -13.41 8.28 20.03
C PHE A 79 -14.32 9.36 19.44
N THR A 80 -14.15 10.58 19.94
CA THR A 80 -14.89 11.74 19.45
C THR A 80 -14.17 12.36 18.25
N VAL A 81 -14.91 12.62 17.18
CA VAL A 81 -14.38 13.29 15.99
C VAL A 81 -14.15 14.76 16.27
N SER A 82 -12.90 15.18 16.31
CA SER A 82 -12.54 16.59 16.50
C SER A 82 -12.80 17.43 15.25
N GLU A 83 -12.93 18.74 15.43
CA GLU A 83 -12.96 19.68 14.31
C GLU A 83 -11.68 19.59 13.46
N ASN A 84 -10.52 19.30 14.06
CA ASN A 84 -9.26 19.14 13.35
C ASN A 84 -9.27 17.90 12.44
N ALA A 85 -9.73 16.74 12.95
CA ALA A 85 -9.85 15.52 12.18
C ALA A 85 -10.86 15.70 11.01
N TRP A 86 -12.01 16.29 11.28
CA TRP A 86 -13.03 16.58 10.26
C TRP A 86 -12.52 17.55 9.19
N ARG A 87 -11.84 18.63 9.57
CA ARG A 87 -11.37 19.66 8.64
C ARG A 87 -10.21 19.19 7.77
N LYS A 88 -9.22 18.53 8.36
CA LYS A 88 -7.98 18.15 7.68
C LYS A 88 -8.03 16.74 7.04
N GLY A 89 -8.82 15.84 7.59
CA GLY A 89 -8.96 14.47 7.12
C GLY A 89 -10.26 14.18 6.41
N GLY A 90 -11.31 14.97 6.65
CA GLY A 90 -12.65 14.75 6.13
C GLY A 90 -12.82 15.20 4.67
N ALA A 91 -14.07 15.20 4.20
CA ALA A 91 -14.44 15.45 2.81
C ALA A 91 -13.87 16.75 2.21
N ALA A 92 -13.79 17.81 3.01
CA ALA A 92 -13.24 19.11 2.57
C ALA A 92 -11.74 19.05 2.22
N SER A 93 -11.00 18.05 2.69
CA SER A 93 -9.57 17.89 2.39
C SER A 93 -9.29 17.37 0.97
N GLY A 94 -10.30 16.85 0.26
CA GLY A 94 -10.17 16.22 -1.06
C GLY A 94 -9.43 14.86 -1.04
N SER A 95 -9.18 14.30 0.15
CA SER A 95 -8.53 13.01 0.34
C SER A 95 -9.53 11.89 0.61
N SER A 96 -9.06 10.63 0.67
CA SER A 96 -9.90 9.50 1.07
C SER A 96 -10.41 9.70 2.50
N THR A 97 -11.70 9.52 2.71
CA THR A 97 -12.39 9.80 3.97
C THR A 97 -13.52 8.79 4.19
N MET A 98 -13.89 8.54 5.43
CA MET A 98 -15.06 7.77 5.82
C MET A 98 -16.27 8.68 6.17
N PHE A 99 -16.16 9.99 5.89
CA PHE A 99 -17.21 10.99 6.00
C PHE A 99 -17.73 11.20 7.43
N LEU A 100 -16.84 11.24 8.40
CA LEU A 100 -17.19 11.49 9.79
C LEU A 100 -17.70 12.91 10.00
N ASN A 101 -18.62 13.08 10.99
CA ASN A 101 -19.14 14.38 11.38
C ASN A 101 -18.44 14.89 12.67
N ILE A 102 -18.39 16.20 12.85
CA ILE A 102 -17.85 16.80 14.08
C ILE A 102 -18.68 16.31 15.27
N ASP A 103 -18.01 16.01 16.40
CA ASP A 103 -18.58 15.50 17.66
C ASP A 103 -19.21 14.10 17.57
N GLU A 104 -19.13 13.44 16.41
CA GLU A 104 -19.55 12.05 16.27
C GLU A 104 -18.71 11.13 17.15
N GLN A 105 -19.38 10.14 17.77
CA GLN A 105 -18.72 9.05 18.52
C GLN A 105 -18.58 7.86 17.60
N VAL A 106 -17.35 7.42 17.35
CA VAL A 106 -17.05 6.36 16.39
C VAL A 106 -16.24 5.28 17.10
N THR A 107 -16.61 4.04 16.94
CA THR A 107 -15.91 2.92 17.54
C THR A 107 -14.55 2.67 16.92
N VAL A 108 -13.63 2.10 17.69
CA VAL A 108 -12.31 1.67 17.20
C VAL A 108 -12.44 0.69 16.03
N ASP A 109 -13.43 -0.21 16.08
CA ASP A 109 -13.71 -1.16 15.00
C ASP A 109 -14.08 -0.45 13.70
N GLU A 110 -14.98 0.54 13.75
CA GLU A 110 -15.39 1.33 12.58
C GLU A 110 -14.22 2.15 12.02
N LEU A 111 -13.45 2.80 12.91
CA LEU A 111 -12.26 3.57 12.52
C LEU A 111 -11.21 2.70 11.85
N LEU A 112 -10.92 1.51 12.39
CA LEU A 112 -9.99 0.56 11.75
C LEU A 112 -10.46 0.12 10.37
N LYS A 113 -11.75 -0.19 10.22
CA LYS A 113 -12.34 -0.54 8.93
C LYS A 113 -12.24 0.62 7.93
N GLY A 114 -12.53 1.83 8.35
CA GLY A 114 -12.37 3.03 7.53
C GLY A 114 -10.92 3.26 7.08
N VAL A 115 -9.98 3.11 7.99
CA VAL A 115 -8.55 3.28 7.69
C VAL A 115 -8.02 2.18 6.77
N ILE A 116 -8.36 0.92 7.00
CA ILE A 116 -7.81 -0.23 6.25
C ILE A 116 -8.47 -0.37 4.88
N ILE A 117 -9.80 -0.21 4.80
CA ILE A 117 -10.56 -0.47 3.57
C ILE A 117 -10.62 0.77 2.67
N GLN A 118 -10.94 1.94 3.26
CA GLN A 118 -11.11 3.20 2.55
C GLN A 118 -9.85 4.07 2.50
N SER A 119 -8.82 3.69 3.28
CA SER A 119 -7.66 4.57 3.50
C SER A 119 -8.07 5.94 4.07
N ALA A 120 -9.07 5.98 4.97
CA ALA A 120 -9.68 7.19 5.49
C ALA A 120 -8.70 8.05 6.30
N ASN A 121 -8.51 9.29 5.89
CA ASN A 121 -7.64 10.23 6.59
C ASN A 121 -8.27 10.77 7.88
N ASP A 122 -9.58 11.08 7.85
CA ASP A 122 -10.34 11.48 9.03
C ASP A 122 -10.29 10.41 10.14
N GLY A 123 -10.53 9.13 9.78
CA GLY A 123 -10.41 8.02 10.71
C GLY A 123 -9.01 7.88 11.30
N CYS A 124 -7.95 8.06 10.50
CA CYS A 124 -6.57 8.08 10.98
C CYS A 124 -6.31 9.19 11.99
N MET A 125 -6.84 10.39 11.75
CA MET A 125 -6.65 11.52 12.65
C MET A 125 -7.41 11.32 13.95
N VAL A 126 -8.65 10.81 13.89
CA VAL A 126 -9.43 10.48 15.09
C VAL A 126 -8.70 9.45 15.97
N ILE A 127 -8.13 8.39 15.37
CA ILE A 127 -7.32 7.39 16.08
C ILE A 127 -6.07 8.03 16.72
N ALA A 128 -5.44 8.98 16.05
CA ALA A 128 -4.21 9.59 16.56
C ALA A 128 -4.46 10.61 17.68
N GLU A 129 -5.68 11.14 17.79
CA GLU A 129 -6.09 12.13 18.80
C GLU A 129 -6.70 11.46 20.04
N GLY A 130 -7.30 10.28 19.91
CA GLY A 130 -7.88 9.48 20.99
C GLY A 130 -6.86 8.58 21.64
#